data_a0cd26128fdb93b0741cdf8c645fe680
#
_entry.id   a0cd26128fdb93b0741cdf8c645fe680
#
_cell.length_a   1.000
_cell.length_b   1.000
_cell.length_c   1.000
_cell.angle_alpha   90.00
_cell.angle_beta   90.00
_cell.angle_gamma   90.00
#
_symmetry.space_group_name_H-M   'P 1'
#
loop_
_entity.id
_entity.type
_entity.pdbx_description
1 polymer ?
#
loop_
_entity_poly.entity_id
_entity_poly.type
_entity_poly.pdbx_seq_one_letter_code
_entity_poly.pdbx_strand_id
1 'polypeptide(L)'
;MSGVGLVTVTIRVPALLRDCCKGASELVLSAPSVRVALDELERTYPKLHRSVCDETGALRRHVNLFVNTANVRDGEGVDTALRAGDVITILPAVSGGGTCPSE
;
A
#
# COMPACT_ATOMS: atom_id res chain seq x y z
N MET A 1 -17.53 -14.55 -15.10
CA MET A 1 -17.28 -14.22 -14.81
C MET A 1 -17.21 -13.55 -14.26
N SER A 2 -17.22 -13.62 -14.06
CA SER A 2 -17.20 -12.85 -13.33
C SER A 2 -16.33 -11.93 -13.30
N GLY A 3 -15.79 -11.56 -13.89
CA GLY A 3 -14.80 -10.65 -13.91
C GLY A 3 -15.05 -9.41 -13.25
N VAL A 4 -15.38 -9.41 -12.14
CA VAL A 4 -15.79 -8.27 -11.49
C VAL A 4 -14.72 -7.29 -11.22
N GLY A 5 -13.76 -7.15 -11.99
CA GLY A 5 -12.78 -6.13 -11.80
C GLY A 5 -11.69 -6.41 -10.79
N LEU A 6 -11.60 -7.61 -10.30
CA LEU A 6 -10.46 -7.97 -9.48
C LEU A 6 -9.25 -8.17 -10.36
N VAL A 7 -8.18 -7.47 -10.07
CA VAL A 7 -6.96 -7.58 -10.85
C VAL A 7 -5.80 -7.84 -9.90
N THR A 8 -4.81 -8.57 -10.38
CA THR A 8 -3.64 -8.88 -9.58
C THR A 8 -2.66 -7.72 -9.64
N VAL A 9 -2.29 -7.24 -8.48
CA VAL A 9 -1.32 -6.15 -8.37
C VAL A 9 -0.24 -6.54 -7.38
N THR A 10 0.89 -5.87 -7.48
CA THR A 10 2.02 -6.11 -6.59
C THR A 10 2.23 -4.88 -5.73
N ILE A 11 2.46 -5.10 -4.43
CA ILE A 11 2.79 -4.00 -3.53
C ILE A 11 4.25 -4.15 -3.16
N ARG A 12 5.04 -3.12 -3.40
CA ARG A 12 6.45 -3.11 -3.05
C ARG A 12 6.61 -2.47 -1.68
N VAL A 13 7.24 -3.22 -0.79
CA VAL A 13 7.40 -2.81 0.59
C VAL A 13 8.82 -2.31 0.82
N PRO A 14 9.00 -1.09 1.31
CA PRO A 14 10.34 -0.58 1.57
C PRO A 14 10.99 -1.33 2.72
N ALA A 15 12.31 -1.31 2.74
CA ALA A 15 13.07 -2.05 3.75
C ALA A 15 12.62 -1.70 5.17
N LEU A 16 12.28 -0.44 5.40
CA LEU A 16 11.87 0.00 6.73
C LEU A 16 10.60 -0.67 7.23
N LEU A 17 9.76 -1.12 6.33
CA LEU A 17 8.47 -1.67 6.71
C LEU A 17 8.38 -3.18 6.53
N ARG A 18 9.47 -3.82 6.11
CA ARG A 18 9.43 -5.26 5.84
C ARG A 18 9.17 -6.08 7.09
N ASP A 19 9.57 -5.57 8.23
CA ASP A 19 9.30 -6.27 9.49
C ASP A 19 7.80 -6.38 9.76
N CYS A 20 7.03 -5.47 9.17
CA CYS A 20 5.59 -5.50 9.36
C CYS A 20 4.91 -6.58 8.52
N CYS A 21 5.63 -7.15 7.60
CA CYS A 21 5.09 -8.20 6.73
C CYS A 21 6.06 -9.36 6.60
N LYS A 22 6.68 -9.71 7.69
CA LYS A 22 7.54 -10.90 7.79
C LYS A 22 8.73 -10.86 6.84
N GLY A 23 9.22 -9.69 6.56
CA GLY A 23 10.40 -9.54 5.72
C GLY A 23 10.14 -9.54 4.23
N ALA A 24 8.89 -9.61 3.82
CA ALA A 24 8.57 -9.64 2.40
C ALA A 24 8.85 -8.29 1.76
N SER A 25 9.50 -8.30 0.61
CA SER A 25 9.77 -7.07 -0.12
C SER A 25 8.66 -6.75 -1.11
N GLU A 26 7.86 -7.74 -1.45
CA GLU A 26 6.74 -7.57 -2.37
C GLU A 26 5.60 -8.45 -1.92
N LEU A 27 4.40 -7.93 -2.09
CA LEU A 27 3.18 -8.66 -1.76
C LEU A 27 2.30 -8.65 -3.00
N VAL A 28 1.71 -9.78 -3.31
CA VAL A 28 0.80 -9.89 -4.46
C VAL A 28 -0.62 -10.06 -3.92
N LEU A 29 -1.52 -9.25 -4.44
CA LEU A 29 -2.91 -9.38 -4.05
C LEU A 29 -3.81 -8.95 -5.20
N SER A 30 -5.10 -9.13 -5.02
CA SER A 30 -6.07 -8.78 -6.04
C SER A 30 -6.93 -7.63 -5.53
N ALA A 31 -6.97 -6.56 -6.30
CA ALA A 31 -7.77 -5.41 -5.91
C ALA A 31 -8.06 -4.55 -7.13
N PRO A 32 -9.28 -4.04 -7.26
CA PRO A 32 -9.63 -3.17 -8.39
C PRO A 32 -9.24 -1.71 -8.14
N SER A 33 -8.86 -1.36 -6.93
CA SER A 33 -8.46 0.01 -6.61
C SER A 33 -7.50 0.00 -5.44
N VAL A 34 -6.86 1.14 -5.22
CA VAL A 34 -5.93 1.28 -4.11
C VAL A 34 -6.66 1.06 -2.78
N ARG A 35 -7.87 1.58 -2.66
CA ARG A 35 -8.66 1.40 -1.44
C ARG A 35 -8.83 -0.08 -1.10
N VAL A 36 -9.20 -0.89 -2.08
CA VAL A 36 -9.38 -2.31 -1.84
C VAL A 36 -8.06 -2.98 -1.55
N ALA A 37 -6.99 -2.53 -2.22
CA ALA A 37 -5.67 -3.08 -1.93
C ALA A 37 -5.28 -2.82 -0.47
N LEU A 38 -5.58 -1.64 0.04
CA LEU A 38 -5.29 -1.32 1.43
C LEU A 38 -6.16 -2.13 2.38
N ASP A 39 -7.41 -2.39 2.01
CA ASP A 39 -8.26 -3.25 2.81
C ASP A 39 -7.71 -4.65 2.90
N GLU A 40 -7.16 -5.16 1.81
CA GLU A 40 -6.55 -6.49 1.82
C GLU A 40 -5.31 -6.50 2.69
N LEU A 41 -4.55 -5.41 2.69
CA LEU A 41 -3.41 -5.30 3.58
C LEU A 41 -3.83 -5.35 5.04
N GLU A 42 -4.92 -4.69 5.36
CA GLU A 42 -5.41 -4.68 6.73
C GLU A 42 -5.75 -6.09 7.19
N ARG A 43 -6.32 -6.88 6.30
CA ARG A 43 -6.70 -8.25 6.63
C ARG A 43 -5.52 -9.18 6.74
N THR A 44 -4.53 -8.99 5.89
CA THR A 44 -3.40 -9.90 5.76
C THR A 44 -2.21 -9.47 6.60
N TYR A 45 -1.91 -8.19 6.58
CA TYR A 45 -0.75 -7.64 7.29
C TYR A 45 -1.16 -6.36 8.02
N PRO A 46 -1.90 -6.50 9.11
CA PRO A 46 -2.43 -5.32 9.80
C PRO A 46 -1.36 -4.35 10.28
N LYS A 47 -0.18 -4.84 10.63
CA LYS A 47 0.89 -3.95 11.05
C LYS A 47 1.37 -3.08 9.90
N LEU A 48 1.48 -3.66 8.71
CA LEU A 48 1.87 -2.89 7.55
C LEU A 48 0.80 -1.87 7.22
N HIS A 49 -0.45 -2.27 7.30
CA HIS A 49 -1.54 -1.35 7.05
C HIS A 49 -1.48 -0.15 8.01
N ARG A 50 -1.20 -0.40 9.28
CA ARG A 50 -1.09 0.67 10.24
C ARG A 50 0.05 1.62 9.95
N SER A 51 1.12 1.09 9.38
CA SER A 51 2.26 1.93 9.02
C SER A 51 1.94 2.83 7.84
N VAL A 52 1.03 2.41 6.99
CA VAL A 52 0.68 3.16 5.79
C VAL A 52 -0.53 4.05 6.02
N CYS A 53 -1.51 3.56 6.76
CA CYS A 53 -2.76 4.26 6.99
C CYS A 53 -2.97 4.51 8.48
N ASP A 54 -3.70 5.57 8.79
CA ASP A 54 -4.04 5.83 10.17
C ASP A 54 -5.31 5.05 10.52
N GLU A 55 -5.83 5.27 11.72
CA GLU A 55 -6.96 4.50 12.19
C GLU A 55 -8.26 4.82 11.47
N THR A 56 -8.28 5.91 10.71
CA THR A 56 -9.46 6.23 9.93
C THR A 56 -9.39 5.61 8.53
N GLY A 57 -8.27 4.97 8.20
CA GLY A 57 -8.09 4.39 6.89
C GLY A 57 -7.48 5.32 5.88
N ALA A 58 -7.18 6.54 6.26
CA ALA A 58 -6.56 7.49 5.35
C ALA A 58 -5.03 7.31 5.37
N LEU A 59 -4.40 7.64 4.25
CA LEU A 59 -2.94 7.55 4.18
C LEU A 59 -2.32 8.52 5.18
N ARG A 60 -1.29 8.05 5.87
CA ARG A 60 -0.56 8.91 6.79
C ARG A 60 0.17 10.00 6.01
N ARG A 61 0.34 11.16 6.62
CA ARG A 61 0.96 12.29 5.95
C ARG A 61 2.32 12.00 5.35
N HIS A 62 3.10 11.23 6.07
CA HIS A 62 4.47 10.97 5.68
C HIS A 62 4.61 9.74 4.79
N VAL A 63 3.50 9.21 4.30
CA VAL A 63 3.53 8.05 3.43
C VAL A 63 2.97 8.41 2.08
N ASN A 64 3.70 8.06 1.05
CA ASN A 64 3.23 8.22 -0.31
C ASN A 64 3.05 6.85 -0.94
N LEU A 65 2.05 6.73 -1.77
CA LEU A 65 1.86 5.53 -2.57
C LEU A 65 1.96 5.92 -4.02
N PHE A 66 2.67 5.10 -4.76
CA PHE A 66 2.76 5.27 -6.20
C PHE A 66 2.14 4.08 -6.88
N VAL A 67 1.30 4.33 -7.87
CA VAL A 67 0.82 3.28 -8.75
C VAL A 67 1.67 3.41 -10.00
N ASN A 68 2.57 2.46 -10.18
CA ASN A 68 3.62 2.53 -11.19
C ASN A 68 4.48 3.76 -10.92
N THR A 69 4.35 4.83 -11.68
CA THR A 69 5.15 6.02 -11.46
C THR A 69 4.32 7.22 -11.00
N ALA A 70 3.03 7.04 -10.81
CA ALA A 70 2.14 8.14 -10.46
C ALA A 70 1.83 8.13 -8.96
N ASN A 71 2.04 9.27 -8.32
CA ASN A 71 1.72 9.40 -6.90
C ASN A 71 0.20 9.52 -6.78
N VAL A 72 -0.39 8.66 -5.95
CA VAL A 72 -1.85 8.66 -5.80
C VAL A 72 -2.38 9.99 -5.27
N ARG A 73 -1.56 10.71 -4.51
CA ARG A 73 -2.01 12.00 -3.98
C ARG A 73 -2.18 13.06 -5.06
N ASP A 74 -1.53 12.87 -6.20
CA ASP A 74 -1.67 13.80 -7.32
C ASP A 74 -2.88 13.48 -8.17
N GLY A 75 -3.55 12.38 -7.88
CA GLY A 75 -4.71 11.95 -8.63
C GLY A 75 -5.88 11.73 -7.71
N GLU A 76 -6.44 10.56 -7.75
CA GLU A 76 -7.65 10.25 -7.00
C GLU A 76 -7.40 9.66 -5.61
N GLY A 77 -6.17 9.70 -5.16
CA GLY A 77 -5.85 9.15 -3.85
C GLY A 77 -6.16 7.68 -3.80
N VAL A 78 -6.78 7.23 -2.72
CA VAL A 78 -7.07 5.80 -2.57
C VAL A 78 -8.16 5.31 -3.52
N ASP A 79 -8.82 6.21 -4.22
CA ASP A 79 -9.83 5.80 -5.20
C ASP A 79 -9.23 5.51 -6.55
N THR A 80 -7.91 5.59 -6.68
CA THR A 80 -7.23 5.29 -7.93
C THR A 80 -7.53 3.86 -8.37
N ALA A 81 -7.99 3.72 -9.60
CA ALA A 81 -8.28 2.40 -10.15
C ALA A 81 -7.00 1.67 -10.48
N LEU A 82 -7.01 0.36 -10.32
CA LEU A 82 -5.86 -0.47 -10.61
C LEU A 82 -6.16 -1.40 -11.76
N ARG A 83 -5.12 -1.79 -12.47
CA ARG A 83 -5.20 -2.73 -13.57
C ARG A 83 -4.27 -3.90 -13.30
N ALA A 84 -4.49 -5.00 -14.00
CA ALA A 84 -3.64 -6.16 -13.84
C ALA A 84 -2.18 -5.79 -14.12
N GLY A 85 -1.31 -6.21 -13.25
CA GLY A 85 0.11 -5.93 -13.41
C GLY A 85 0.58 -4.62 -12.83
N ASP A 86 -0.33 -3.81 -12.32
CA ASP A 86 0.10 -2.56 -11.69
C ASP A 86 0.93 -2.83 -10.44
N VAL A 87 1.84 -1.93 -10.16
CA VAL A 87 2.71 -2.03 -9.00
C VAL A 87 2.46 -0.83 -8.10
N ILE A 88 2.13 -1.13 -6.85
CA ILE A 88 1.96 -0.09 -5.85
C ILE A 88 3.25 -0.04 -5.03
N THR A 89 3.89 1.11 -5.00
CA THR A 89 5.11 1.30 -4.24
C THR A 89 4.82 2.16 -3.03
N ILE A 90 5.22 1.68 -1.86
CA ILE A 90 5.05 2.42 -0.62
C ILE A 90 6.34 3.19 -0.36
N LEU A 91 6.24 4.50 -0.24
CA LEU A 91 7.40 5.35 0.02
C LEU A 91 7.16 6.19 1.26
N PRO A 92 7.66 5.75 2.40
CA PRO A 92 7.53 6.58 3.60
C PRO A 92 8.54 7.72 3.52
N ALA A 93 8.07 8.90 3.84
CA ALA A 93 8.95 10.06 3.87
C ALA A 93 9.53 10.15 5.27
N VAL A 94 10.64 9.48 5.49
CA VAL A 94 11.26 9.53 6.80
C VAL A 94 12.32 10.59 6.82
N SER A 95 12.26 11.41 7.81
CA SER A 95 13.31 12.36 8.01
C SER A 95 13.98 11.99 9.31
N GLY A 96 15.17 11.55 9.24
CA GLY A 96 15.90 11.17 10.45
C GLY A 96 15.52 9.78 10.86
N GLY A 97 15.16 9.50 11.91
CA GLY A 97 14.89 8.25 12.53
C GLY A 97 14.81 7.03 11.64
N GLY A 98 13.82 6.95 10.86
CA GLY A 98 13.75 5.87 9.92
C GLY A 98 13.42 4.51 10.48
N THR A 99 12.85 4.44 11.62
CA THR A 99 12.47 3.16 12.15
C THR A 99 10.99 2.94 11.92
N CYS A 100 10.64 1.69 11.82
CA CYS A 100 9.25 1.32 11.75
C CYS A 100 8.60 1.83 13.04
N PRO A 101 7.48 2.53 12.95
CA PRO A 101 6.81 3.00 14.16
C PRO A 101 6.34 1.79 14.88
N SER A 102 6.86 1.65 15.99
CA SER A 102 6.52 0.52 16.72
C SER A 102 5.22 0.69 17.33
N GLU A 103 4.80 0.56 17.42
CA GLU A 103 3.91 0.62 18.14
C GLU A 103 3.25 0.69 17.94
#